data_890ff8770849edd9408382e7e0ee6e0c
#
_entry.id   890ff8770849edd9408382e7e0ee6e0c
#
_cell.length_a   1.000
_cell.length_b   1.000
_cell.length_c   1.000
_cell.angle_alpha   90.00
_cell.angle_beta   90.00
_cell.angle_gamma   90.00
#
_symmetry.space_group_name_H-M   'P 1'
#
loop_
_entity.id
_entity.type
_entity.pdbx_description
1 polymer ?
#
loop_
_entity_poly.entity_id
_entity_poly.type
_entity_poly.pdbx_seq_one_letter_code
_entity_poly.pdbx_strand_id
1 'polypeptide(L)'
;MLINRRRVFALVAAAFGVAVAPAFAQEVKLPSTLTVTAYDTGSSGFNIAIAVGKAFKDKHGTDVRVLPAGNDVARLAPLRGGRAQASMMGVGVYFAQEGVLEFAVKEWGPQALRLILASTDCNAVSLGVTKVTGVKEVKDLRGKRVGMVVGSPALNQNALAVLAFGGLTKNDVKLVEFSSYGAMWKGVLNNEVDAAIASSISGQAKEVEASPRGLMYPPAPASDKAGWARINKISPYYAPHKASCGPGMSAQNPVELPNYPYPIFMVYASQPASLAYSLAKSMIVNYDLYKDGAPGAAGLELKRQILSWALPYHEGAVKAFKESGVWTAEHEAHNQGLIRRQDTLAAAWNAFLKSNPPEDNDAFRKGWMAARFAALKKANLDVIFE
;
A
#
# COMPACT_ATOMS: atom_id res chain seq x y z
N MET A 1 -77.09 -19.06 -49.08
CA MET A 1 -77.30 -18.46 -47.78
C MET A 1 -76.17 -19.04 -46.87
N LEU A 2 -75.02 -18.36 -46.81
CA LEU A 2 -73.83 -18.81 -46.09
C LEU A 2 -73.39 -17.70 -45.13
N ILE A 3 -73.48 -17.96 -43.83
CA ILE A 3 -73.11 -17.04 -42.77
C ILE A 3 -71.66 -17.29 -42.40
N ASN A 4 -70.82 -16.28 -42.63
CA ASN A 4 -69.41 -16.28 -42.32
C ASN A 4 -69.19 -15.76 -40.89
N ARG A 5 -68.72 -16.61 -39.96
CA ARG A 5 -68.31 -16.22 -38.59
C ARG A 5 -66.80 -15.93 -38.58
N ARG A 6 -66.42 -14.66 -38.50
CA ARG A 6 -65.05 -14.23 -38.18
C ARG A 6 -64.81 -14.33 -36.68
N ARG A 7 -63.81 -15.16 -36.29
CA ARG A 7 -63.32 -15.20 -34.92
C ARG A 7 -62.21 -14.13 -34.76
N VAL A 8 -62.46 -13.20 -33.87
CA VAL A 8 -61.47 -12.22 -33.42
C VAL A 8 -60.63 -12.86 -32.31
N PHE A 9 -59.34 -13.07 -32.53
CA PHE A 9 -58.40 -13.43 -31.45
C PHE A 9 -57.89 -12.13 -30.80
N ALA A 10 -58.21 -11.92 -29.54
CA ALA A 10 -57.62 -10.87 -28.74
C ALA A 10 -56.31 -11.39 -28.17
N LEU A 11 -55.15 -10.83 -28.56
CA LEU A 11 -53.87 -11.04 -27.93
C LEU A 11 -53.79 -10.17 -26.66
N VAL A 12 -53.80 -10.82 -25.50
CA VAL A 12 -53.46 -10.18 -24.22
C VAL A 12 -51.93 -10.19 -24.09
N ALA A 13 -51.31 -9.03 -24.27
CA ALA A 13 -49.88 -8.84 -23.98
C ALA A 13 -49.70 -8.64 -22.48
N ALA A 14 -49.26 -9.66 -21.78
CA ALA A 14 -48.83 -9.54 -20.36
C ALA A 14 -47.49 -8.82 -20.29
N ALA A 15 -47.52 -7.54 -19.93
CA ALA A 15 -46.29 -6.79 -19.61
C ALA A 15 -45.79 -7.25 -18.24
N PHE A 16 -44.72 -8.07 -18.24
CA PHE A 16 -43.94 -8.35 -17.03
C PHE A 16 -43.13 -7.09 -16.66
N GLY A 17 -43.67 -6.29 -15.77
CA GLY A 17 -42.93 -5.21 -15.12
C GLY A 17 -41.88 -5.84 -14.19
N VAL A 18 -40.60 -5.82 -14.59
CA VAL A 18 -39.49 -6.11 -13.68
C VAL A 18 -39.45 -4.98 -12.65
N ALA A 19 -40.00 -5.23 -11.47
CA ALA A 19 -39.83 -4.35 -10.32
C ALA A 19 -38.36 -4.40 -9.90
N VAL A 20 -37.57 -3.40 -10.30
CA VAL A 20 -36.24 -3.16 -9.75
C VAL A 20 -36.46 -2.71 -8.32
N ALA A 21 -36.31 -3.64 -7.37
CA ALA A 21 -36.30 -3.31 -5.95
C ALA A 21 -35.17 -2.30 -5.71
N PRO A 22 -35.39 -1.19 -5.00
CA PRO A 22 -34.31 -0.27 -4.64
C PRO A 22 -33.28 -1.06 -3.83
N ALA A 23 -32.05 -1.12 -4.33
CA ALA A 23 -30.94 -1.69 -3.58
C ALA A 23 -30.72 -0.78 -2.36
N PHE A 24 -31.27 -1.16 -1.21
CA PHE A 24 -30.99 -0.46 0.04
C PHE A 24 -29.48 -0.45 0.25
N ALA A 25 -28.89 0.74 0.31
CA ALA A 25 -27.50 0.89 0.70
C ALA A 25 -27.31 0.26 2.08
N GLN A 26 -26.32 -0.61 2.21
CA GLN A 26 -26.02 -1.25 3.49
C GLN A 26 -25.68 -0.18 4.52
N GLU A 27 -26.26 -0.28 5.71
CA GLU A 27 -25.96 0.65 6.81
C GLU A 27 -24.47 0.57 7.21
N VAL A 28 -23.86 1.73 7.42
CA VAL A 28 -22.49 1.83 7.94
C VAL A 28 -22.50 1.55 9.44
N LYS A 29 -21.89 0.43 9.83
CA LYS A 29 -21.72 0.03 11.24
C LYS A 29 -20.27 -0.20 11.55
N LEU A 30 -19.66 0.70 12.32
CA LEU A 30 -18.32 0.52 12.87
C LEU A 30 -18.40 0.04 14.32
N PRO A 31 -17.44 -0.75 14.81
CA PRO A 31 -17.40 -1.16 16.21
C PRO A 31 -17.15 0.05 17.12
N SER A 32 -17.49 -0.04 18.39
CA SER A 32 -17.21 1.02 19.38
C SER A 32 -15.70 1.32 19.52
N THR A 33 -14.85 0.33 19.29
CA THR A 33 -13.39 0.46 19.27
C THR A 33 -12.81 -0.23 18.03
N LEU A 34 -11.90 0.46 17.34
CA LEU A 34 -11.15 -0.05 16.19
C LEU A 34 -9.66 0.11 16.46
N THR A 35 -8.89 -0.96 16.36
CA THR A 35 -7.43 -0.91 16.49
C THR A 35 -6.79 -0.89 15.10
N VAL A 36 -5.96 0.11 14.85
CA VAL A 36 -5.24 0.33 13.58
C VAL A 36 -3.75 0.41 13.87
N THR A 37 -2.93 -0.38 13.18
CA THR A 37 -1.47 -0.21 13.27
C THR A 37 -0.96 0.81 12.26
N ALA A 38 0.13 1.50 12.60
CA ALA A 38 0.82 2.45 11.73
C ALA A 38 2.32 2.43 12.01
N TYR A 39 3.15 3.16 11.23
CA TYR A 39 4.54 3.40 11.60
C TYR A 39 4.65 4.26 12.86
N ASP A 40 5.87 4.45 13.34
CA ASP A 40 6.18 5.28 14.51
C ASP A 40 5.44 6.62 14.49
N THR A 41 5.16 7.12 15.68
CA THR A 41 4.51 8.43 15.91
C THR A 41 5.19 9.51 15.06
N GLY A 42 4.39 10.36 14.42
CA GLY A 42 4.86 11.43 13.53
C GLY A 42 5.07 10.99 12.08
N SER A 43 5.05 9.68 11.76
CA SER A 43 5.00 9.25 10.35
C SER A 43 3.70 9.71 9.67
N SER A 44 3.72 9.93 8.36
CA SER A 44 2.51 10.39 7.64
C SER A 44 1.36 9.40 7.77
N GLY A 45 1.61 8.08 7.71
CA GLY A 45 0.58 7.06 7.92
C GLY A 45 -0.03 7.09 9.32
N PHE A 46 0.78 7.34 10.37
CA PHE A 46 0.29 7.51 11.73
C PHE A 46 -0.62 8.74 11.85
N ASN A 47 -0.17 9.89 11.34
CA ASN A 47 -0.92 11.14 11.42
C ASN A 47 -2.26 11.04 10.65
N ILE A 48 -2.26 10.40 9.47
CA ILE A 48 -3.49 10.17 8.69
C ILE A 48 -4.43 9.20 9.42
N ALA A 49 -3.91 8.16 10.08
CA ALA A 49 -4.74 7.27 10.90
C ALA A 49 -5.45 8.01 12.04
N ILE A 50 -4.78 8.98 12.67
CA ILE A 50 -5.39 9.85 13.71
C ILE A 50 -6.50 10.73 13.10
N ALA A 51 -6.25 11.35 11.94
CA ALA A 51 -7.24 12.21 11.27
C ALA A 51 -8.51 11.42 10.88
N VAL A 52 -8.35 10.23 10.27
CA VAL A 52 -9.46 9.32 9.95
C VAL A 52 -10.16 8.83 11.22
N GLY A 53 -9.40 8.51 12.27
CA GLY A 53 -9.93 8.08 13.56
C GLY A 53 -10.82 9.15 14.20
N LYS A 54 -10.43 10.43 14.11
CA LYS A 54 -11.27 11.53 14.58
C LYS A 54 -12.61 11.57 13.81
N ALA A 55 -12.60 11.45 12.49
CA ALA A 55 -13.82 11.42 11.69
C ALA A 55 -14.73 10.24 12.06
N PHE A 56 -14.16 9.05 12.34
CA PHE A 56 -14.93 7.90 12.81
C PHE A 56 -15.54 8.13 14.20
N LYS A 57 -14.81 8.81 15.10
CA LYS A 57 -15.35 9.19 16.41
C LYS A 57 -16.51 10.16 16.28
N ASP A 58 -16.32 11.20 15.49
CA ASP A 58 -17.33 12.27 15.33
C ASP A 58 -18.62 11.76 14.66
N LYS A 59 -18.53 10.78 13.73
CA LYS A 59 -19.70 10.28 12.96
C LYS A 59 -20.31 9.00 13.50
N HIS A 60 -19.51 8.13 14.09
CA HIS A 60 -19.96 6.78 14.47
C HIS A 60 -19.75 6.46 15.95
N GLY A 61 -19.15 7.38 16.71
CA GLY A 61 -18.77 7.12 18.11
C GLY A 61 -17.62 6.11 18.27
N THR A 62 -16.95 5.73 17.17
CA THR A 62 -15.89 4.73 17.17
C THR A 62 -14.57 5.30 17.67
N ASP A 63 -14.03 4.73 18.74
CA ASP A 63 -12.70 5.07 19.25
C ASP A 63 -11.64 4.30 18.44
N VAL A 64 -10.80 5.03 17.69
CA VAL A 64 -9.69 4.43 16.95
C VAL A 64 -8.42 4.47 17.80
N ARG A 65 -7.91 3.28 18.13
CA ARG A 65 -6.61 3.10 18.79
C ARG A 65 -5.53 2.89 17.74
N VAL A 66 -4.67 3.87 17.54
CA VAL A 66 -3.53 3.75 16.64
C VAL A 66 -2.35 3.17 17.39
N LEU A 67 -1.89 1.98 16.99
CA LEU A 67 -0.72 1.31 17.54
C LEU A 67 0.51 1.60 16.66
N PRO A 68 1.47 2.41 17.14
CA PRO A 68 2.70 2.64 16.42
C PRO A 68 3.59 1.40 16.45
N ALA A 69 4.30 1.14 15.35
CA ALA A 69 5.28 0.07 15.25
C ALA A 69 6.42 0.44 14.28
N GLY A 70 7.65 0.11 14.65
CA GLY A 70 8.86 0.61 14.00
C GLY A 70 9.20 -0.03 12.65
N ASN A 71 8.55 -1.16 12.26
CA ASN A 71 8.84 -1.89 11.03
C ASN A 71 7.60 -2.60 10.46
N ASP A 72 7.73 -3.21 9.28
CA ASP A 72 6.60 -3.83 8.57
C ASP A 72 6.08 -5.08 9.27
N VAL A 73 6.99 -5.93 9.75
CA VAL A 73 6.65 -7.17 10.46
C VAL A 73 5.89 -6.85 11.75
N ALA A 74 6.38 -5.89 12.53
CA ALA A 74 5.74 -5.45 13.78
C ALA A 74 4.35 -4.85 13.55
N ARG A 75 4.10 -4.19 12.40
CA ARG A 75 2.77 -3.66 12.05
C ARG A 75 1.79 -4.76 11.66
N LEU A 76 2.22 -5.79 10.93
CA LEU A 76 1.35 -6.87 10.48
C LEU A 76 1.07 -7.91 11.57
N ALA A 77 1.97 -8.13 12.52
CA ALA A 77 1.81 -9.14 13.56
C ALA A 77 0.53 -8.98 14.40
N PRO A 78 0.11 -7.77 14.86
CA PRO A 78 -1.16 -7.59 15.57
C PRO A 78 -2.38 -7.92 14.70
N LEU A 79 -2.36 -7.60 13.39
CA LEU A 79 -3.46 -7.91 12.48
C LEU A 79 -3.59 -9.42 12.29
N ARG A 80 -2.46 -10.10 12.02
CA ARG A 80 -2.42 -11.55 11.87
C ARG A 80 -2.91 -12.28 13.12
N GLY A 81 -2.59 -11.75 14.30
CA GLY A 81 -3.05 -12.27 15.59
C GLY A 81 -4.46 -11.81 16.00
N GLY A 82 -5.23 -11.13 15.14
CA GLY A 82 -6.59 -10.67 15.43
C GLY A 82 -6.68 -9.53 16.48
N ARG A 83 -5.54 -8.96 16.90
CA ARG A 83 -5.47 -7.87 17.91
C ARG A 83 -5.65 -6.48 17.31
N ALA A 84 -5.54 -6.36 16.00
CA ALA A 84 -5.85 -5.15 15.24
C ALA A 84 -6.69 -5.52 14.01
N GLN A 85 -7.60 -4.65 13.62
CA GLN A 85 -8.52 -4.89 12.51
C GLN A 85 -7.96 -4.36 11.19
N ALA A 86 -7.21 -3.26 11.24
CA ALA A 86 -6.70 -2.58 10.04
C ALA A 86 -5.29 -2.02 10.26
N SER A 87 -4.66 -1.59 9.18
CA SER A 87 -3.35 -0.92 9.23
C SER A 87 -3.24 0.19 8.20
N MET A 88 -2.52 1.25 8.54
CA MET A 88 -1.96 2.21 7.60
C MET A 88 -0.55 1.74 7.23
N MET A 89 -0.46 0.96 6.17
CA MET A 89 0.79 0.34 5.70
C MET A 89 1.49 1.16 4.61
N GLY A 90 2.71 0.77 4.29
CA GLY A 90 3.39 1.05 3.04
C GLY A 90 3.41 -0.21 2.17
N VAL A 91 4.28 -0.24 1.17
CA VAL A 91 4.40 -1.35 0.23
C VAL A 91 4.84 -2.69 0.86
N GLY A 92 5.15 -2.71 2.16
CA GLY A 92 5.35 -3.95 2.92
C GLY A 92 4.20 -4.96 2.77
N VAL A 93 2.97 -4.46 2.51
CA VAL A 93 1.82 -5.32 2.18
C VAL A 93 2.03 -6.14 0.90
N TYR A 94 2.73 -5.58 -0.07
CA TYR A 94 3.05 -6.27 -1.33
C TYR A 94 4.04 -7.42 -1.10
N PHE A 95 5.08 -7.19 -0.31
CA PHE A 95 6.03 -8.26 0.04
C PHE A 95 5.40 -9.34 0.92
N ALA A 96 4.52 -8.94 1.84
CA ALA A 96 3.78 -9.88 2.66
C ALA A 96 2.79 -10.72 1.83
N GLN A 97 2.09 -10.12 0.86
CA GLN A 97 1.25 -10.84 -0.09
C GLN A 97 2.05 -11.91 -0.86
N GLU A 98 3.23 -11.53 -1.32
CA GLU A 98 4.09 -12.41 -2.11
C GLU A 98 4.82 -13.47 -1.25
N GLY A 99 4.87 -13.30 0.06
CA GLY A 99 5.62 -14.18 0.97
C GLY A 99 7.13 -14.14 0.70
N VAL A 100 7.68 -12.96 0.43
CA VAL A 100 9.10 -12.76 0.08
C VAL A 100 9.82 -11.92 1.13
N LEU A 101 11.15 -11.88 1.05
CA LEU A 101 12.01 -11.13 1.98
C LEU A 101 11.78 -11.60 3.43
N GLU A 102 11.47 -10.68 4.36
CA GLU A 102 11.19 -10.98 5.76
C GLU A 102 9.95 -11.85 5.97
N PHE A 103 9.10 -11.99 4.96
CA PHE A 103 7.93 -12.87 4.98
C PHE A 103 8.20 -14.26 4.38
N ALA A 104 9.40 -14.51 3.85
CA ALA A 104 9.82 -15.81 3.32
C ALA A 104 10.35 -16.74 4.43
N VAL A 105 9.66 -16.81 5.56
CA VAL A 105 10.02 -17.64 6.73
C VAL A 105 8.80 -18.42 7.22
N LYS A 106 9.04 -19.51 7.96
CA LYS A 106 8.02 -20.47 8.40
C LYS A 106 6.85 -19.81 9.14
N GLU A 107 7.12 -18.77 9.91
CA GLU A 107 6.14 -18.04 10.71
C GLU A 107 5.22 -17.15 9.86
N TRP A 108 5.60 -16.82 8.63
CA TRP A 108 4.87 -15.88 7.79
C TRP A 108 4.30 -16.52 6.53
N GLY A 109 5.09 -16.66 5.49
CA GLY A 109 4.60 -17.02 4.15
C GLY A 109 3.73 -15.94 3.51
N PRO A 110 3.07 -16.25 2.38
CA PRO A 110 2.19 -15.33 1.68
C PRO A 110 0.94 -15.00 2.50
N GLN A 111 0.58 -13.71 2.55
CA GLN A 111 -0.52 -13.18 3.35
C GLN A 111 -1.68 -12.72 2.45
N ALA A 112 -2.90 -13.11 2.78
CA ALA A 112 -4.11 -12.68 2.06
C ALA A 112 -4.56 -11.29 2.51
N LEU A 113 -3.90 -10.24 2.01
CA LEU A 113 -4.16 -8.85 2.36
C LEU A 113 -5.11 -8.19 1.36
N ARG A 114 -5.88 -7.20 1.81
CA ARG A 114 -6.88 -6.49 1.01
C ARG A 114 -6.83 -5.00 1.30
N LEU A 115 -6.92 -4.19 0.24
CA LEU A 115 -7.03 -2.74 0.35
C LEU A 115 -8.44 -2.31 0.73
N ILE A 116 -8.51 -1.24 1.50
CA ILE A 116 -9.72 -0.43 1.71
C ILE A 116 -9.63 0.84 0.88
N LEU A 117 -8.60 1.65 1.09
CA LEU A 117 -8.23 2.84 0.31
C LEU A 117 -6.72 3.04 0.37
N ALA A 118 -6.16 3.76 -0.61
CA ALA A 118 -4.76 4.14 -0.58
C ALA A 118 -4.60 5.62 -0.95
N SER A 119 -3.69 6.33 -0.29
CA SER A 119 -3.52 7.76 -0.56
C SER A 119 -2.67 7.99 -1.81
N THR A 120 -3.15 8.87 -2.70
CA THR A 120 -2.38 9.41 -3.82
C THR A 120 -2.47 10.93 -3.77
N ASP A 121 -1.41 11.58 -3.30
CA ASP A 121 -1.38 13.03 -3.09
C ASP A 121 -0.08 13.66 -3.61
N CYS A 122 0.17 14.90 -3.20
CA CYS A 122 1.32 15.72 -3.58
C CYS A 122 2.69 15.21 -3.07
N ASN A 123 2.70 14.24 -2.16
CA ASN A 123 3.92 13.67 -1.58
C ASN A 123 4.52 12.56 -2.44
N ALA A 124 5.79 12.25 -2.17
CA ALA A 124 6.45 11.04 -2.68
C ALA A 124 7.02 10.20 -1.54
N VAL A 125 7.22 8.92 -1.78
CA VAL A 125 7.99 8.01 -0.92
C VAL A 125 9.33 7.75 -1.59
N SER A 126 10.36 8.46 -1.17
CA SER A 126 11.69 8.43 -1.78
C SER A 126 12.81 8.57 -0.76
N LEU A 127 14.05 8.49 -1.22
CA LEU A 127 15.24 8.62 -0.40
C LEU A 127 15.53 10.10 -0.11
N GLY A 128 15.27 10.54 1.13
CA GLY A 128 15.66 11.85 1.61
C GLY A 128 17.15 11.85 1.96
N VAL A 129 17.85 12.90 1.55
CA VAL A 129 19.31 13.06 1.71
C VAL A 129 19.61 14.39 2.40
N THR A 130 20.51 14.38 3.38
CA THR A 130 20.90 15.62 4.06
C THR A 130 21.70 16.55 3.13
N LYS A 131 21.36 17.85 3.12
CA LYS A 131 21.98 18.85 2.22
C LYS A 131 23.48 19.01 2.45
N VAL A 132 23.95 18.80 3.69
CA VAL A 132 25.38 18.90 4.03
C VAL A 132 26.27 17.90 3.30
N THR A 133 25.68 16.84 2.70
CA THR A 133 26.43 15.85 1.91
C THR A 133 26.86 16.34 0.54
N GLY A 134 26.26 17.44 0.04
CA GLY A 134 26.50 17.96 -1.31
C GLY A 134 25.91 17.12 -2.44
N VAL A 135 25.13 16.08 -2.14
CA VAL A 135 24.42 15.24 -3.13
C VAL A 135 23.44 16.07 -3.90
N LYS A 136 23.42 15.93 -5.24
CA LYS A 136 22.47 16.58 -6.15
C LYS A 136 21.63 15.54 -6.91
N GLU A 137 22.24 14.42 -7.28
CA GLU A 137 21.62 13.33 -8.04
C GLU A 137 21.80 12.02 -7.30
N VAL A 138 20.98 11.01 -7.64
CA VAL A 138 21.02 9.70 -6.96
C VAL A 138 22.41 9.04 -7.09
N LYS A 139 23.09 9.19 -8.22
CA LYS A 139 24.45 8.61 -8.42
C LYS A 139 25.49 9.16 -7.44
N ASP A 140 25.30 10.36 -6.90
CA ASP A 140 26.21 11.02 -5.95
C ASP A 140 26.17 10.37 -4.55
N LEU A 141 25.22 9.44 -4.33
CA LEU A 141 25.14 8.64 -3.09
C LEU A 141 26.22 7.58 -2.98
N ARG A 142 27.07 7.38 -4.00
CA ARG A 142 28.19 6.45 -3.93
C ARG A 142 29.09 6.77 -2.72
N GLY A 143 29.34 5.73 -1.89
CA GLY A 143 30.13 5.83 -0.65
C GLY A 143 29.42 6.50 0.52
N LYS A 144 28.19 7.04 0.36
CA LYS A 144 27.40 7.64 1.44
C LYS A 144 26.79 6.56 2.35
N ARG A 145 26.39 6.97 3.55
CA ARG A 145 25.73 6.13 4.54
C ARG A 145 24.22 6.16 4.31
N VAL A 146 23.62 4.99 4.10
CA VAL A 146 22.17 4.85 3.83
C VAL A 146 21.53 4.02 4.93
N GLY A 147 20.48 4.56 5.56
CA GLY A 147 19.76 3.91 6.64
C GLY A 147 18.86 2.79 6.13
N MET A 148 18.93 1.65 6.85
CA MET A 148 18.08 0.48 6.68
C MET A 148 17.37 0.17 8.00
N VAL A 149 16.25 -0.53 7.96
CA VAL A 149 15.50 -0.91 9.18
C VAL A 149 15.28 -2.41 9.20
N VAL A 150 15.72 -3.05 10.27
CA VAL A 150 15.53 -4.50 10.48
C VAL A 150 14.01 -4.81 10.50
N GLY A 151 13.58 -5.83 9.75
CA GLY A 151 12.18 -6.22 9.67
C GLY A 151 11.30 -5.27 8.84
N SER A 152 11.88 -4.39 8.01
CA SER A 152 11.14 -3.46 7.16
C SER A 152 11.49 -3.59 5.69
N PRO A 153 11.00 -4.64 5.01
CA PRO A 153 11.26 -4.83 3.58
C PRO A 153 10.83 -3.63 2.73
N ALA A 154 9.75 -2.92 3.11
CA ALA A 154 9.31 -1.73 2.40
C ALA A 154 10.37 -0.63 2.37
N LEU A 155 10.91 -0.26 3.53
CA LEU A 155 11.93 0.80 3.60
C LEU A 155 13.20 0.38 2.87
N ASN A 156 13.65 -0.85 3.09
CA ASN A 156 14.89 -1.36 2.56
C ASN A 156 14.85 -1.50 1.02
N GLN A 157 13.79 -2.12 0.48
CA GLN A 157 13.64 -2.26 -0.97
C GLN A 157 13.41 -0.92 -1.66
N ASN A 158 12.67 -0.01 -1.04
CA ASN A 158 12.51 1.34 -1.57
C ASN A 158 13.84 2.09 -1.66
N ALA A 159 14.70 1.98 -0.63
CA ALA A 159 16.04 2.57 -0.67
C ALA A 159 16.88 1.98 -1.81
N LEU A 160 16.92 0.64 -1.92
CA LEU A 160 17.66 -0.05 -2.99
C LEU A 160 17.12 0.29 -4.39
N ALA A 161 15.81 0.44 -4.54
CA ALA A 161 15.20 0.82 -5.81
C ALA A 161 15.58 2.25 -6.24
N VAL A 162 15.57 3.20 -5.29
CA VAL A 162 16.02 4.58 -5.58
C VAL A 162 17.52 4.60 -5.91
N LEU A 163 18.35 3.87 -5.18
CA LEU A 163 19.78 3.73 -5.51
C LEU A 163 19.99 3.18 -6.92
N ALA A 164 19.21 2.15 -7.31
CA ALA A 164 19.28 1.56 -8.64
C ALA A 164 18.92 2.55 -9.75
N PHE A 165 18.04 3.54 -9.50
CA PHE A 165 17.79 4.62 -10.46
C PHE A 165 19.12 5.28 -10.88
N GLY A 166 19.97 5.63 -9.92
CA GLY A 166 21.31 6.19 -10.16
C GLY A 166 22.37 5.19 -10.59
N GLY A 167 22.01 3.93 -10.88
CA GLY A 167 22.97 2.87 -11.24
C GLY A 167 23.81 2.38 -10.07
N LEU A 168 23.32 2.55 -8.83
CA LEU A 168 23.99 2.11 -7.61
C LEU A 168 23.36 0.81 -7.09
N THR A 169 24.18 0.00 -6.44
CA THR A 169 23.81 -1.22 -5.72
C THR A 169 24.06 -1.04 -4.23
N LYS A 170 23.66 -2.02 -3.42
CA LYS A 170 23.97 -2.05 -1.99
C LYS A 170 25.47 -2.02 -1.69
N ASN A 171 26.33 -2.46 -2.62
CA ASN A 171 27.78 -2.50 -2.47
C ASN A 171 28.44 -1.14 -2.77
N ASP A 172 27.70 -0.21 -3.38
CA ASP A 172 28.21 1.13 -3.73
C ASP A 172 28.00 2.15 -2.61
N VAL A 173 27.30 1.79 -1.53
CA VAL A 173 26.96 2.64 -0.39
C VAL A 173 27.31 1.94 0.92
N LYS A 174 27.32 2.68 2.04
CA LYS A 174 27.50 2.10 3.38
C LYS A 174 26.11 1.94 4.02
N LEU A 175 25.61 0.70 4.10
CA LEU A 175 24.34 0.42 4.76
C LEU A 175 24.52 0.48 6.27
N VAL A 176 23.62 1.18 6.96
CA VAL A 176 23.57 1.30 8.42
C VAL A 176 22.21 0.84 8.91
N GLU A 177 22.18 -0.19 9.75
CA GLU A 177 20.95 -0.81 10.21
C GLU A 177 20.45 -0.16 11.52
N PHE A 178 19.13 0.02 11.60
CA PHE A 178 18.42 0.55 12.74
C PHE A 178 17.28 -0.39 13.15
N SER A 179 16.90 -0.34 14.42
CA SER A 179 15.81 -1.17 14.97
C SER A 179 14.41 -0.70 14.55
N SER A 180 14.26 0.58 14.15
CA SER A 180 12.97 1.16 13.78
C SER A 180 13.11 2.33 12.81
N TYR A 181 11.99 2.70 12.17
CA TYR A 181 11.88 3.89 11.33
C TYR A 181 12.27 5.16 12.09
N GLY A 182 11.75 5.33 13.31
CA GLY A 182 12.08 6.50 14.14
C GLY A 182 13.55 6.55 14.54
N ALA A 183 14.17 5.41 14.87
CA ALA A 183 15.60 5.33 15.18
C ALA A 183 16.46 5.70 13.97
N MET A 184 16.10 5.22 12.77
CA MET A 184 16.80 5.56 11.52
C MET A 184 16.79 7.08 11.26
N TRP A 185 15.66 7.75 11.44
CA TRP A 185 15.56 9.20 11.22
C TRP A 185 16.24 10.02 12.32
N LYS A 186 16.28 9.51 13.56
CA LYS A 186 17.18 10.08 14.60
C LYS A 186 18.64 9.93 14.21
N GLY A 187 19.04 8.80 13.61
CA GLY A 187 20.38 8.61 13.06
C GLY A 187 20.72 9.63 11.96
N VAL A 188 19.73 10.04 11.14
CA VAL A 188 19.92 11.14 10.17
C VAL A 188 20.22 12.46 10.90
N LEU A 189 19.47 12.80 11.93
CA LEU A 189 19.69 14.01 12.73
C LEU A 189 21.06 14.00 13.41
N ASN A 190 21.44 12.86 13.98
CA ASN A 190 22.68 12.67 14.75
C ASN A 190 23.94 12.47 13.88
N ASN A 191 23.82 12.60 12.55
CA ASN A 191 24.93 12.35 11.62
C ASN A 191 25.46 10.91 11.60
N GLU A 192 24.63 9.93 11.91
CA GLU A 192 24.98 8.51 11.79
C GLU A 192 24.76 8.00 10.35
N VAL A 193 23.79 8.55 9.64
CA VAL A 193 23.50 8.30 8.21
C VAL A 193 23.27 9.59 7.43
N ASP A 194 23.44 9.51 6.14
CA ASP A 194 23.34 10.63 5.19
C ASP A 194 22.01 10.65 4.46
N ALA A 195 21.40 9.48 4.31
CA ALA A 195 20.16 9.31 3.55
C ALA A 195 19.25 8.24 4.18
N ALA A 196 17.92 8.44 4.10
CA ALA A 196 16.92 7.51 4.58
C ALA A 196 15.61 7.62 3.79
N ILE A 197 14.87 6.52 3.65
CA ILE A 197 13.55 6.50 3.01
C ILE A 197 12.49 7.12 3.91
N ALA A 198 11.67 8.01 3.33
CA ALA A 198 10.44 8.53 3.95
C ALA A 198 9.41 8.94 2.92
N SER A 199 8.17 9.11 3.37
CA SER A 199 7.24 10.04 2.74
C SER A 199 7.72 11.47 2.96
N SER A 200 7.76 12.27 1.88
CA SER A 200 8.28 13.65 1.91
C SER A 200 7.52 14.58 2.87
N ILE A 201 6.33 14.19 3.32
CA ILE A 201 5.48 14.94 4.28
C ILE A 201 5.52 14.40 5.70
N SER A 202 6.40 13.43 6.02
CA SER A 202 6.53 12.91 7.39
C SER A 202 7.08 13.96 8.34
N GLY A 203 6.70 13.86 9.62
CA GLY A 203 7.24 14.74 10.67
C GLY A 203 8.76 14.64 10.76
N GLN A 204 9.30 13.43 10.62
CA GLN A 204 10.75 13.17 10.63
C GLN A 204 11.48 13.90 9.48
N ALA A 205 10.90 13.90 8.27
CA ALA A 205 11.49 14.64 7.15
C ALA A 205 11.50 16.16 7.41
N LYS A 206 10.42 16.70 8.00
CA LYS A 206 10.34 18.12 8.39
C LYS A 206 11.34 18.47 9.50
N GLU A 207 11.53 17.58 10.47
CA GLU A 207 12.48 17.77 11.56
C GLU A 207 13.92 17.88 11.04
N VAL A 208 14.33 16.99 10.12
CA VAL A 208 15.65 17.05 9.48
C VAL A 208 15.77 18.28 8.58
N GLU A 209 14.71 18.65 7.84
CA GLU A 209 14.70 19.88 7.02
C GLU A 209 14.97 21.12 7.87
N ALA A 210 14.36 21.21 9.06
CA ALA A 210 14.52 22.32 10.00
C ALA A 210 15.87 22.30 10.73
N SER A 211 16.61 21.20 10.72
CA SER A 211 17.90 21.06 11.36
C SER A 211 19.03 21.73 10.53
N PRO A 212 20.21 22.00 11.12
CA PRO A 212 21.38 22.48 10.36
C PRO A 212 21.81 21.55 9.22
N ARG A 213 21.43 20.27 9.23
CA ARG A 213 21.74 19.32 8.17
C ARG A 213 20.90 19.54 6.91
N GLY A 214 19.69 20.09 7.05
CA GLY A 214 18.73 20.27 5.96
C GLY A 214 18.37 18.95 5.28
N LEU A 215 17.34 18.97 4.46
CA LEU A 215 16.90 17.77 3.71
C LEU A 215 16.57 18.14 2.26
N MET A 216 16.87 17.24 1.34
CA MET A 216 16.46 17.28 -0.05
C MET A 216 16.15 15.89 -0.57
N TYR A 217 15.48 15.80 -1.70
CA TYR A 217 15.20 14.55 -2.40
C TYR A 217 15.86 14.59 -3.78
N PRO A 218 16.84 13.73 -4.08
CA PRO A 218 17.46 13.67 -5.40
C PRO A 218 16.40 13.32 -6.45
N PRO A 219 16.33 14.06 -7.58
CA PRO A 219 15.31 13.85 -8.60
C PRO A 219 15.50 12.52 -9.34
N ALA A 220 14.38 11.96 -9.78
CA ALA A 220 14.30 10.81 -10.65
C ALA A 220 13.40 11.13 -11.88
N PRO A 221 13.93 11.87 -12.87
CA PRO A 221 13.15 12.35 -14.00
C PRO A 221 12.48 11.24 -14.79
N ALA A 222 11.19 11.40 -15.13
CA ALA A 222 10.42 10.45 -15.93
C ALA A 222 11.02 10.21 -17.33
N SER A 223 11.85 11.13 -17.81
CA SER A 223 12.58 11.04 -19.07
C SER A 223 13.75 10.03 -19.04
N ASP A 224 14.34 9.77 -17.85
CA ASP A 224 15.41 8.76 -17.72
C ASP A 224 14.82 7.32 -17.75
N LYS A 225 14.55 6.84 -18.98
CA LYS A 225 14.00 5.50 -19.18
C LYS A 225 14.90 4.38 -18.65
N ALA A 226 16.21 4.56 -18.70
CA ALA A 226 17.17 3.58 -18.20
C ALA A 226 17.15 3.53 -16.66
N GLY A 227 17.07 4.67 -15.98
CA GLY A 227 16.88 4.75 -14.54
C GLY A 227 15.57 4.08 -14.09
N TRP A 228 14.49 4.33 -14.79
CA TRP A 228 13.19 3.71 -14.50
C TRP A 228 13.19 2.20 -14.77
N ALA A 229 13.85 1.73 -15.81
CA ALA A 229 14.00 0.29 -16.06
C ALA A 229 14.75 -0.41 -14.90
N ARG A 230 15.76 0.25 -14.30
CA ARG A 230 16.47 -0.27 -13.12
C ARG A 230 15.57 -0.28 -11.86
N ILE A 231 14.83 0.80 -11.58
CA ILE A 231 13.86 0.84 -10.47
C ILE A 231 12.84 -0.28 -10.58
N ASN A 232 12.20 -0.42 -11.75
CA ASN A 232 11.09 -1.36 -11.95
C ASN A 232 11.52 -2.82 -11.84
N LYS A 233 12.80 -3.12 -12.03
CA LYS A 233 13.38 -4.45 -11.80
C LYS A 233 13.38 -4.86 -10.32
N ILE A 234 13.49 -3.89 -9.41
CA ILE A 234 13.53 -4.08 -7.95
C ILE A 234 12.15 -3.84 -7.34
N SER A 235 11.45 -2.82 -7.81
CA SER A 235 10.23 -2.29 -7.23
C SER A 235 9.22 -1.89 -8.33
N PRO A 236 8.52 -2.88 -8.94
CA PRO A 236 7.64 -2.66 -10.09
C PRO A 236 6.39 -1.81 -9.76
N TYR A 237 6.13 -1.57 -8.49
CA TYR A 237 5.02 -0.73 -8.00
C TYR A 237 5.33 0.76 -8.03
N TYR A 238 6.57 1.17 -8.26
CA TYR A 238 6.93 2.58 -8.40
C TYR A 238 6.55 3.14 -9.77
N ALA A 239 6.06 4.38 -9.75
CA ALA A 239 5.82 5.18 -10.93
C ALA A 239 6.44 6.57 -10.79
N PRO A 240 6.77 7.26 -11.91
CA PRO A 240 7.16 8.67 -11.88
C PRO A 240 6.05 9.54 -11.30
N HIS A 241 6.41 10.46 -10.42
CA HIS A 241 5.46 11.37 -9.78
C HIS A 241 6.08 12.77 -9.62
N LYS A 242 5.30 13.81 -9.90
CA LYS A 242 5.68 15.20 -9.61
C LYS A 242 5.26 15.57 -8.20
N ALA A 243 6.17 15.38 -7.26
CA ALA A 243 5.93 15.71 -5.86
C ALA A 243 6.01 17.23 -5.67
N SER A 244 5.01 17.81 -5.03
CA SER A 244 4.93 19.23 -4.71
C SER A 244 4.81 19.53 -3.22
N CYS A 245 4.91 18.50 -2.37
CA CYS A 245 4.85 18.60 -0.92
C CYS A 245 6.04 17.91 -0.27
N GLY A 246 6.84 18.67 0.46
CA GLY A 246 8.01 18.16 1.19
C GLY A 246 9.18 19.14 1.13
N PRO A 247 10.32 18.79 1.74
CA PRO A 247 11.53 19.62 1.75
C PRO A 247 11.97 20.09 0.38
N GLY A 248 11.99 21.42 0.21
CA GLY A 248 12.40 22.07 -1.06
C GLY A 248 11.40 21.95 -2.21
N MET A 249 10.18 21.44 -1.97
CA MET A 249 9.13 21.25 -2.98
C MET A 249 7.96 22.20 -2.78
N SER A 250 7.34 22.62 -3.89
CA SER A 250 6.08 23.37 -3.89
C SER A 250 5.33 23.13 -5.20
N ALA A 251 4.10 23.61 -5.30
CA ALA A 251 3.33 23.57 -6.55
C ALA A 251 4.05 24.29 -7.71
N GLN A 252 4.81 25.33 -7.41
CA GLN A 252 5.59 26.11 -8.39
C GLN A 252 6.96 25.49 -8.67
N ASN A 253 7.46 24.65 -7.77
CA ASN A 253 8.75 23.98 -7.90
C ASN A 253 8.62 22.47 -7.51
N PRO A 254 7.88 21.68 -8.30
CA PRO A 254 7.75 20.26 -8.05
C PRO A 254 9.03 19.52 -8.38
N VAL A 255 9.27 18.40 -7.69
CA VAL A 255 10.40 17.48 -7.97
C VAL A 255 9.85 16.17 -8.50
N GLU A 256 10.41 15.66 -9.60
CA GLU A 256 10.07 14.35 -10.13
C GLU A 256 10.75 13.26 -9.27
N LEU A 257 9.94 12.43 -8.63
CA LEU A 257 10.38 11.39 -7.68
C LEU A 257 9.65 10.08 -7.93
N PRO A 258 10.23 8.95 -7.49
CA PRO A 258 9.50 7.68 -7.42
C PRO A 258 8.38 7.80 -6.38
N ASN A 259 7.19 7.29 -6.72
CA ASN A 259 6.08 7.20 -5.80
C ASN A 259 5.19 5.99 -6.07
N TYR A 260 4.42 5.61 -5.06
CA TYR A 260 3.31 4.66 -5.10
C TYR A 260 2.21 5.14 -4.14
N PRO A 261 0.96 4.65 -4.24
CA PRO A 261 -0.10 5.05 -3.30
C PRO A 261 0.30 4.80 -1.84
N TYR A 262 0.45 5.88 -1.04
CA TYR A 262 0.89 5.81 0.35
C TYR A 262 0.30 6.93 1.22
N PRO A 263 -0.22 6.60 2.44
CA PRO A 263 -0.32 5.27 3.03
C PRO A 263 -1.42 4.42 2.40
N ILE A 264 -1.34 3.12 2.65
CA ILE A 264 -2.28 2.11 2.21
C ILE A 264 -3.12 1.68 3.43
N PHE A 265 -4.40 2.01 3.43
CA PHE A 265 -5.33 1.52 4.45
C PHE A 265 -5.83 0.14 4.04
N MET A 266 -5.50 -0.87 4.85
CA MET A 266 -5.69 -2.28 4.49
C MET A 266 -6.15 -3.12 5.67
N VAL A 267 -6.70 -4.29 5.33
CA VAL A 267 -7.16 -5.34 6.24
C VAL A 267 -6.71 -6.73 5.74
N TYR A 268 -6.88 -7.78 6.53
CA TYR A 268 -6.82 -9.14 6.02
C TYR A 268 -8.11 -9.50 5.27
N ALA A 269 -8.02 -10.42 4.30
CA ALA A 269 -9.18 -10.95 3.57
C ALA A 269 -10.23 -11.61 4.49
N SER A 270 -9.80 -12.09 5.66
CA SER A 270 -10.66 -12.70 6.67
C SER A 270 -11.49 -11.70 7.49
N GLN A 271 -11.27 -10.40 7.34
CA GLN A 271 -12.13 -9.42 7.99
C GLN A 271 -13.56 -9.50 7.43
N PRO A 272 -14.60 -9.31 8.27
CA PRO A 272 -15.97 -9.34 7.76
C PRO A 272 -16.19 -8.31 6.66
N ALA A 273 -16.86 -8.71 5.57
CA ALA A 273 -17.19 -7.82 4.46
C ALA A 273 -17.99 -6.58 4.92
N SER A 274 -18.83 -6.72 5.95
CA SER A 274 -19.57 -5.62 6.56
C SER A 274 -18.66 -4.59 7.22
N LEU A 275 -17.59 -5.02 7.89
CA LEU A 275 -16.59 -4.10 8.47
C LEU A 275 -15.82 -3.38 7.37
N ALA A 276 -15.29 -4.11 6.39
CA ALA A 276 -14.54 -3.53 5.28
C ALA A 276 -15.40 -2.55 4.46
N TYR A 277 -16.67 -2.87 4.23
CA TYR A 277 -17.63 -1.96 3.62
C TYR A 277 -17.83 -0.69 4.46
N SER A 278 -18.05 -0.85 5.76
CA SER A 278 -18.28 0.27 6.67
C SER A 278 -17.06 1.19 6.75
N LEU A 279 -15.85 0.64 6.76
CA LEU A 279 -14.59 1.41 6.71
C LEU A 279 -14.50 2.21 5.41
N ALA A 280 -14.64 1.55 4.26
CA ALA A 280 -14.57 2.21 2.95
C ALA A 280 -15.67 3.26 2.78
N LYS A 281 -16.91 2.89 3.04
CA LYS A 281 -18.08 3.78 2.87
C LYS A 281 -18.01 5.01 3.78
N SER A 282 -17.63 4.80 5.06
CA SER A 282 -17.47 5.92 6.00
C SER A 282 -16.37 6.88 5.55
N MET A 283 -15.22 6.37 5.10
CA MET A 283 -14.14 7.22 4.60
C MET A 283 -14.57 8.00 3.35
N ILE A 284 -15.29 7.37 2.43
CA ILE A 284 -15.77 8.01 1.19
C ILE A 284 -16.77 9.14 1.51
N VAL A 285 -17.79 8.86 2.31
CA VAL A 285 -18.87 9.83 2.54
C VAL A 285 -18.52 10.93 3.55
N ASN A 286 -17.53 10.68 4.42
CA ASN A 286 -17.07 11.63 5.43
C ASN A 286 -15.69 12.23 5.09
N TYR A 287 -15.30 12.21 3.83
CA TYR A 287 -13.98 12.69 3.35
C TYR A 287 -13.64 14.10 3.86
N ASP A 288 -14.61 15.02 3.82
CA ASP A 288 -14.42 16.41 4.25
C ASP A 288 -14.05 16.57 5.73
N LEU A 289 -14.31 15.57 6.57
CA LEU A 289 -13.99 15.63 8.00
C LEU A 289 -12.52 15.35 8.31
N TYR A 290 -11.80 14.69 7.39
CA TYR A 290 -10.41 14.28 7.67
C TYR A 290 -9.40 14.74 6.61
N LYS A 291 -9.84 15.17 5.42
CA LYS A 291 -8.94 15.52 4.30
C LYS A 291 -7.87 16.54 4.67
N ASP A 292 -8.19 17.48 5.56
CA ASP A 292 -7.29 18.54 6.03
C ASP A 292 -6.69 18.23 7.41
N GLY A 293 -7.03 17.07 8.00
CA GLY A 293 -6.61 16.68 9.35
C GLY A 293 -5.16 16.24 9.47
N ALA A 294 -4.52 15.88 8.35
CA ALA A 294 -3.10 15.55 8.29
C ALA A 294 -2.57 15.74 6.86
N PRO A 295 -1.29 16.11 6.68
CA PRO A 295 -0.67 16.14 5.35
C PRO A 295 -0.82 14.79 4.64
N GLY A 296 -1.29 14.80 3.39
CA GLY A 296 -1.54 13.60 2.58
C GLY A 296 -2.89 12.91 2.82
N ALA A 297 -3.70 13.34 3.80
CA ALA A 297 -5.04 12.77 4.02
C ALA A 297 -5.99 13.04 2.84
N ALA A 298 -5.82 14.17 2.15
CA ALA A 298 -6.55 14.51 0.94
C ALA A 298 -6.37 13.48 -0.18
N GLY A 299 -5.27 12.74 -0.19
CA GLY A 299 -5.01 11.68 -1.17
C GLY A 299 -5.92 10.45 -1.04
N LEU A 300 -6.66 10.31 0.07
CA LEU A 300 -7.64 9.26 0.26
C LEU A 300 -8.99 9.54 -0.44
N GLU A 301 -9.09 10.65 -1.17
CA GLU A 301 -10.27 10.97 -1.98
C GLU A 301 -10.59 9.85 -2.98
N LEU A 302 -11.88 9.51 -3.11
CA LEU A 302 -12.32 8.40 -3.97
C LEU A 302 -11.84 8.54 -5.42
N LYS A 303 -11.88 9.74 -5.99
CA LYS A 303 -11.46 10.00 -7.38
C LYS A 303 -9.94 9.86 -7.60
N ARG A 304 -9.15 9.83 -6.53
CA ARG A 304 -7.69 9.65 -6.56
C ARG A 304 -7.25 8.20 -6.37
N GLN A 305 -8.20 7.28 -6.19
CA GLN A 305 -7.87 5.86 -6.00
C GLN A 305 -7.36 5.24 -7.30
N ILE A 306 -6.26 4.48 -7.21
CA ILE A 306 -5.72 3.67 -8.32
C ILE A 306 -6.31 2.27 -8.19
N LEU A 307 -7.51 2.06 -8.79
CA LEU A 307 -8.29 0.84 -8.60
C LEU A 307 -7.70 -0.41 -9.29
N SER A 308 -6.65 -0.24 -10.11
CA SER A 308 -5.90 -1.32 -10.78
C SER A 308 -4.48 -1.45 -10.26
N TRP A 309 -4.24 -1.19 -8.96
CA TRP A 309 -2.90 -1.29 -8.39
C TRP A 309 -2.50 -2.75 -8.06
N ALA A 310 -1.33 -2.94 -7.43
CA ALA A 310 -0.68 -4.25 -7.25
C ALA A 310 -1.30 -5.16 -6.16
N LEU A 311 -2.30 -4.69 -5.41
CA LEU A 311 -2.98 -5.48 -4.37
C LEU A 311 -4.49 -5.47 -4.58
N PRO A 312 -5.19 -6.58 -4.25
CA PRO A 312 -6.63 -6.64 -4.40
C PRO A 312 -7.35 -5.83 -3.32
N TYR A 313 -8.46 -5.23 -3.69
CA TYR A 313 -9.39 -4.60 -2.77
C TYR A 313 -10.25 -5.64 -2.04
N HIS A 314 -10.67 -5.33 -0.81
CA HIS A 314 -11.63 -6.16 -0.07
C HIS A 314 -13.00 -6.09 -0.72
N GLU A 315 -13.76 -7.20 -0.73
CA GLU A 315 -15.09 -7.26 -1.33
C GLU A 315 -16.05 -6.21 -0.76
N GLY A 316 -15.94 -5.91 0.55
CA GLY A 316 -16.70 -4.83 1.18
C GLY A 316 -16.34 -3.45 0.64
N ALA A 317 -15.04 -3.18 0.39
CA ALA A 317 -14.59 -1.93 -0.24
C ALA A 317 -15.08 -1.86 -1.70
N VAL A 318 -14.97 -2.96 -2.45
CA VAL A 318 -15.49 -3.08 -3.82
C VAL A 318 -16.98 -2.77 -3.87
N LYS A 319 -17.77 -3.25 -2.90
CA LYS A 319 -19.20 -2.91 -2.80
C LYS A 319 -19.41 -1.40 -2.65
N ALA A 320 -18.64 -0.74 -1.78
CA ALA A 320 -18.73 0.71 -1.60
C ALA A 320 -18.34 1.48 -2.88
N PHE A 321 -17.34 1.00 -3.62
CA PHE A 321 -16.92 1.58 -4.90
C PHE A 321 -17.98 1.40 -6.01
N LYS A 322 -18.63 0.23 -6.08
CA LYS A 322 -19.75 -0.04 -7.00
C LYS A 322 -20.92 0.90 -6.73
N GLU A 323 -21.29 1.07 -5.46
CA GLU A 323 -22.34 2.02 -5.05
C GLU A 323 -21.97 3.48 -5.36
N SER A 324 -20.68 3.81 -5.41
CA SER A 324 -20.17 5.14 -5.76
C SER A 324 -19.96 5.33 -7.27
N GLY A 325 -20.24 4.31 -8.09
CA GLY A 325 -20.17 4.35 -9.56
C GLY A 325 -18.75 4.37 -10.15
N VAL A 326 -17.71 4.08 -9.35
CA VAL A 326 -16.31 4.14 -9.84
C VAL A 326 -15.70 2.77 -10.18
N TRP A 327 -16.37 1.67 -9.82
CA TRP A 327 -15.87 0.31 -10.08
C TRP A 327 -16.37 -0.22 -11.41
N THR A 328 -15.43 -0.50 -12.33
CA THR A 328 -15.72 -1.01 -13.67
C THR A 328 -15.53 -2.52 -13.78
N ALA A 329 -15.95 -3.11 -14.91
CA ALA A 329 -15.68 -4.51 -15.21
C ALA A 329 -14.16 -4.79 -15.33
N GLU A 330 -13.37 -3.83 -15.80
CA GLU A 330 -11.92 -3.95 -15.89
C GLU A 330 -11.28 -3.99 -14.49
N HIS A 331 -11.73 -3.14 -13.58
CA HIS A 331 -11.30 -3.17 -12.17
C HIS A 331 -11.65 -4.51 -11.52
N GLU A 332 -12.84 -5.06 -11.80
CA GLU A 332 -13.25 -6.38 -11.30
C GLU A 332 -12.33 -7.47 -11.83
N ALA A 333 -12.06 -7.51 -13.13
CA ALA A 333 -11.20 -8.51 -13.77
C ALA A 333 -9.76 -8.45 -13.22
N HIS A 334 -9.21 -7.23 -13.04
CA HIS A 334 -7.90 -7.01 -12.44
C HIS A 334 -7.87 -7.51 -10.99
N ASN A 335 -8.85 -7.13 -10.18
CA ASN A 335 -8.97 -7.52 -8.77
C ASN A 335 -9.03 -9.05 -8.62
N GLN A 336 -9.83 -9.73 -9.44
CA GLN A 336 -9.92 -11.19 -9.45
C GLN A 336 -8.61 -11.84 -9.91
N GLY A 337 -7.86 -11.23 -10.81
CA GLY A 337 -6.52 -11.67 -11.20
C GLY A 337 -5.54 -11.66 -10.02
N LEU A 338 -5.56 -10.61 -9.21
CA LEU A 338 -4.74 -10.49 -8.00
C LEU A 338 -5.16 -11.50 -6.90
N ILE A 339 -6.46 -11.75 -6.74
CA ILE A 339 -6.96 -12.77 -5.82
C ILE A 339 -6.48 -14.17 -6.24
N ARG A 340 -6.61 -14.53 -7.53
CA ARG A 340 -6.08 -15.80 -8.05
C ARG A 340 -4.58 -15.94 -7.79
N ARG A 341 -3.81 -14.85 -7.89
CA ARG A 341 -2.40 -14.86 -7.55
C ARG A 341 -2.18 -15.21 -6.06
N GLN A 342 -2.94 -14.61 -5.15
CA GLN A 342 -2.86 -14.93 -3.72
C GLN A 342 -3.24 -16.39 -3.45
N ASP A 343 -4.29 -16.91 -4.10
CA ASP A 343 -4.72 -18.30 -3.95
C ASP A 343 -3.64 -19.26 -4.44
N THR A 344 -2.99 -18.95 -5.57
CA THR A 344 -1.87 -19.72 -6.11
C THR A 344 -0.69 -19.77 -5.12
N LEU A 345 -0.33 -18.61 -4.55
CA LEU A 345 0.74 -18.50 -3.57
C LEU A 345 0.41 -19.27 -2.27
N ALA A 346 -0.81 -19.15 -1.78
CA ALA A 346 -1.28 -19.87 -0.59
C ALA A 346 -1.26 -21.39 -0.81
N ALA A 347 -1.71 -21.88 -1.98
CA ALA A 347 -1.67 -23.29 -2.31
C ALA A 347 -0.22 -23.79 -2.41
N ALA A 348 0.68 -23.03 -3.05
CA ALA A 348 2.10 -23.37 -3.15
C ALA A 348 2.76 -23.43 -1.77
N TRP A 349 2.47 -22.46 -0.90
CA TRP A 349 2.97 -22.42 0.47
C TRP A 349 2.54 -23.64 1.28
N ASN A 350 1.25 -23.97 1.22
CA ASN A 350 0.72 -25.15 1.91
C ASN A 350 1.35 -26.47 1.41
N ALA A 351 1.59 -26.57 0.10
CA ALA A 351 2.27 -27.73 -0.48
C ALA A 351 3.75 -27.79 -0.04
N PHE A 352 4.44 -26.65 -0.01
CA PHE A 352 5.81 -26.55 0.44
C PHE A 352 5.96 -26.94 1.93
N LEU A 353 5.11 -26.44 2.80
CA LEU A 353 5.12 -26.83 4.22
C LEU A 353 4.89 -28.33 4.43
N LYS A 354 4.03 -28.96 3.62
CA LYS A 354 3.78 -30.41 3.67
C LYS A 354 4.96 -31.26 3.19
N SER A 355 5.91 -30.68 2.45
CA SER A 355 7.10 -31.39 1.98
C SER A 355 8.22 -31.52 3.03
N ASN A 356 7.95 -31.14 4.29
CA ASN A 356 8.92 -31.10 5.39
C ASN A 356 10.16 -30.29 5.02
N PRO A 357 10.01 -28.97 4.76
CA PRO A 357 11.13 -28.11 4.38
C PRO A 357 12.19 -28.03 5.49
N PRO A 358 13.44 -27.65 5.14
CA PRO A 358 14.51 -27.48 6.13
C PRO A 358 14.12 -26.51 7.26
N GLU A 359 14.65 -26.74 8.46
CA GLU A 359 14.46 -25.82 9.60
C GLU A 359 15.38 -24.61 9.54
N ASP A 360 16.53 -24.71 8.89
CA ASP A 360 17.45 -23.61 8.67
C ASP A 360 16.78 -22.52 7.82
N ASN A 361 16.82 -21.27 8.29
CA ASN A 361 16.08 -20.15 7.68
C ASN A 361 16.50 -19.85 6.24
N ASP A 362 17.79 -19.97 5.91
CA ASP A 362 18.27 -19.66 4.56
C ASP A 362 17.92 -20.79 3.59
N ALA A 363 18.07 -22.04 4.01
CA ALA A 363 17.65 -23.21 3.24
C ALA A 363 16.12 -23.23 3.05
N PHE A 364 15.35 -22.88 4.09
CA PHE A 364 13.90 -22.74 4.02
C PHE A 364 13.47 -21.67 3.00
N ARG A 365 14.05 -20.46 3.12
CA ARG A 365 13.79 -19.35 2.19
C ARG A 365 14.09 -19.73 0.76
N LYS A 366 15.26 -20.35 0.51
CA LYS A 366 15.64 -20.83 -0.82
C LYS A 366 14.65 -21.86 -1.37
N GLY A 367 14.23 -22.82 -0.55
CA GLY A 367 13.25 -23.82 -0.92
C GLY A 367 11.88 -23.22 -1.24
N TRP A 368 11.42 -22.29 -0.40
CA TRP A 368 10.18 -21.57 -0.64
C TRP A 368 10.22 -20.74 -1.94
N MET A 369 11.29 -19.98 -2.18
CA MET A 369 11.40 -19.17 -3.39
C MET A 369 11.39 -20.05 -4.65
N ALA A 370 12.00 -21.22 -4.62
CA ALA A 370 11.94 -22.19 -5.73
C ALA A 370 10.49 -22.75 -5.92
N ALA A 371 9.81 -23.12 -4.84
CA ALA A 371 8.43 -23.59 -4.90
C ALA A 371 7.46 -22.51 -5.41
N ARG A 372 7.63 -21.28 -4.92
CA ARG A 372 6.90 -20.08 -5.36
C ARG A 372 7.10 -19.85 -6.88
N PHE A 373 8.34 -19.86 -7.35
CA PHE A 373 8.68 -19.70 -8.77
C PHE A 373 7.96 -20.74 -9.62
N ALA A 374 8.07 -22.02 -9.26
CA ALA A 374 7.44 -23.12 -10.00
C ALA A 374 5.91 -22.98 -10.06
N ALA A 375 5.28 -22.60 -8.94
CA ALA A 375 3.84 -22.44 -8.87
C ALA A 375 3.33 -21.28 -9.73
N LEU A 376 3.99 -20.12 -9.68
CA LEU A 376 3.63 -18.95 -10.49
C LEU A 376 3.81 -19.24 -11.97
N LYS A 377 4.91 -19.86 -12.39
CA LYS A 377 5.14 -20.28 -13.78
C LYS A 377 4.06 -21.25 -14.27
N LYS A 378 3.72 -22.27 -13.45
CA LYS A 378 2.66 -23.23 -13.80
C LYS A 378 1.30 -22.57 -13.95
N ALA A 379 1.01 -21.52 -13.18
CA ALA A 379 -0.23 -20.76 -13.25
C ALA A 379 -0.23 -19.67 -14.33
N ASN A 380 0.86 -19.53 -15.10
CA ASN A 380 1.07 -18.47 -16.08
C ASN A 380 0.94 -17.07 -15.46
N LEU A 381 1.51 -16.89 -14.26
CA LEU A 381 1.58 -15.64 -13.54
C LEU A 381 3.00 -15.10 -13.55
N ASP A 382 3.13 -13.77 -13.58
CA ASP A 382 4.44 -13.11 -13.54
C ASP A 382 5.23 -13.50 -12.31
N VAL A 383 6.51 -13.84 -12.51
CA VAL A 383 7.45 -14.08 -11.41
C VAL A 383 8.19 -12.78 -11.14
N ILE A 384 7.83 -12.16 -10.03
CA ILE A 384 8.47 -10.99 -9.47
C ILE A 384 9.21 -11.49 -8.22
N PHE A 385 10.43 -11.02 -7.97
CA PHE A 385 11.31 -11.53 -6.91
C PHE A 385 11.74 -12.99 -7.17
N GLU A 386 12.86 -13.15 -7.88
CA GLU A 386 13.57 -14.43 -8.11
C GLU A 386 14.57 -14.71 -6.99
#